data_64843a2bed34804bdcf5e37b30531c65
#
_entry.id   64843a2bed34804bdcf5e37b30531c65
#
_cell.length_a   1.000
_cell.length_b   1.000
_cell.length_c   1.000
_cell.angle_alpha   90.00
_cell.angle_beta   90.00
_cell.angle_gamma   90.00
#
_symmetry.space_group_name_H-M   'P 1'
#
loop_
_entity.id
_entity.type
_entity.pdbx_description
1 polymer ?
#
loop_
_entity_poly.entity_id
_entity_poly.type
_entity_poly.pdbx_seq_one_letter_code
_entity_poly.pdbx_strand_id
1 'polypeptide(L)'
;MPMENQNYIMREITPLSERDCFYIADRRKTEFTYPIHCHAEYELNFTEHASGVRRVVGDSAEIIGDYDLVLITGKELEHVWEQHECTSGDIREITIQFSPDLFFGNVVNKNQFDSIRRMLERAQCGLSFPMQAIMKVYNWLDKLASEEQGFYAVMNFLRILY
;
A
#
# COMPACT_ATOMS: atom_id res chain seq x y z
N MET A 1 -5.10 39.32 10.57
CA MET A 1 -4.24 38.18 10.93
C MET A 1 -4.35 37.15 9.81
N PRO A 2 -3.27 36.75 9.18
CA PRO A 2 -3.35 35.67 8.22
C PRO A 2 -3.65 34.39 9.00
N MET A 3 -4.71 33.68 8.57
CA MET A 3 -4.96 32.33 9.08
C MET A 3 -3.79 31.45 8.60
N GLU A 4 -3.00 30.96 9.56
CA GLU A 4 -2.06 29.89 9.31
C GLU A 4 -2.85 28.71 8.76
N ASN A 5 -2.60 28.36 7.50
CA ASN A 5 -3.00 27.09 6.91
C ASN A 5 -2.25 26.01 7.72
N GLN A 6 -2.85 25.56 8.81
CA GLN A 6 -2.45 24.32 9.43
C GLN A 6 -2.74 23.23 8.40
N ASN A 7 -1.70 22.70 7.77
CA ASN A 7 -1.79 21.51 6.94
C ASN A 7 -2.30 20.37 7.84
N TYR A 8 -3.61 20.18 7.83
CA TYR A 8 -4.22 19.14 8.64
C TYR A 8 -3.93 17.78 7.99
N ILE A 9 -3.16 16.96 8.71
CA ILE A 9 -2.89 15.59 8.32
C ILE A 9 -4.01 14.71 8.86
N MET A 10 -4.72 14.06 7.96
CA MET A 10 -5.82 13.19 8.33
C MET A 10 -5.31 11.88 8.91
N ARG A 11 -5.85 11.49 10.07
CA ARG A 11 -5.65 10.14 10.60
C ARG A 11 -6.76 9.23 10.08
N GLU A 12 -6.40 8.31 9.20
CA GLU A 12 -7.35 7.35 8.64
C GLU A 12 -7.69 6.25 9.64
N ILE A 13 -8.96 5.89 9.71
CA ILE A 13 -9.42 4.70 10.42
C ILE A 13 -9.64 3.60 9.40
N THR A 14 -8.75 2.62 9.39
CA THR A 14 -8.80 1.50 8.47
C THR A 14 -9.94 0.53 8.87
N PRO A 15 -10.78 0.10 7.92
CA PRO A 15 -11.85 -0.86 8.20
C PRO A 15 -11.35 -2.31 8.31
N LEU A 16 -10.20 -2.51 8.95
CA LEU A 16 -9.60 -3.81 9.21
C LEU A 16 -10.13 -4.37 10.53
N SER A 17 -10.80 -5.52 10.45
CA SER A 17 -11.23 -6.26 11.64
C SER A 17 -10.04 -6.92 12.33
N GLU A 18 -10.06 -6.97 13.66
CA GLU A 18 -9.07 -7.72 14.46
C GLU A 18 -9.05 -9.22 14.16
N ARG A 19 -10.11 -9.73 13.53
CA ARG A 19 -10.27 -11.15 13.17
C ARG A 19 -9.79 -11.47 11.76
N ASP A 20 -9.43 -10.45 10.97
CA ASP A 20 -8.95 -10.61 9.60
C ASP A 20 -7.43 -10.42 9.50
N CYS A 21 -6.80 -11.17 8.60
CA CYS A 21 -5.38 -11.02 8.31
C CYS A 21 -5.08 -9.71 7.58
N PHE A 22 -5.98 -9.25 6.74
CA PHE A 22 -5.82 -8.02 5.97
C PHE A 22 -7.18 -7.48 5.51
N TYR A 23 -7.18 -6.21 5.14
CA TYR A 23 -8.25 -5.54 4.40
C TYR A 23 -7.75 -5.21 3.01
N ILE A 24 -8.59 -5.44 1.99
CA ILE A 24 -8.27 -5.10 0.60
C ILE A 24 -9.37 -4.25 0.00
N ALA A 25 -8.96 -3.19 -0.71
CA ALA A 25 -9.82 -2.36 -1.51
C ALA A 25 -9.30 -2.30 -2.94
N ASP A 26 -10.13 -2.65 -3.91
CA ASP A 26 -9.88 -2.50 -5.34
C ASP A 26 -10.78 -1.40 -5.87
N ARG A 27 -10.17 -0.28 -6.28
CA ARG A 27 -10.90 0.91 -6.72
C ARG A 27 -10.55 1.26 -8.16
N ARG A 28 -11.59 1.64 -8.90
CA ARG A 28 -11.44 2.36 -10.17
C ARG A 28 -11.72 3.82 -9.93
N LYS A 29 -10.88 4.69 -10.45
CA LYS A 29 -11.00 6.13 -10.26
C LYS A 29 -10.52 6.90 -11.47
N THR A 30 -10.97 8.14 -11.57
CA THR A 30 -10.57 9.08 -12.63
C THR A 30 -9.56 10.11 -12.12
N GLU A 31 -9.40 10.21 -10.81
CA GLU A 31 -8.48 11.15 -10.17
C GLU A 31 -8.15 10.74 -8.74
N PHE A 32 -7.05 11.26 -8.22
CA PHE A 32 -6.67 11.15 -6.81
C PHE A 32 -7.04 12.44 -6.08
N THR A 33 -7.97 12.34 -5.14
CA THR A 33 -8.46 13.47 -4.34
C THR A 33 -8.32 13.25 -2.84
N TYR A 34 -7.88 12.06 -2.43
CA TYR A 34 -7.75 11.72 -1.02
C TYR A 34 -6.61 12.54 -0.38
N PRO A 35 -6.83 13.19 0.75
CA PRO A 35 -5.84 14.08 1.35
C PRO A 35 -4.65 13.31 1.94
N ILE A 36 -3.58 14.06 2.28
CA ILE A 36 -2.45 13.49 3.01
C ILE A 36 -2.95 12.89 4.33
N HIS A 37 -2.51 11.67 4.61
CA HIS A 37 -3.01 10.88 5.75
C HIS A 37 -1.94 9.97 6.31
N CYS A 38 -2.20 9.43 7.48
CA CYS A 38 -1.43 8.39 8.12
C CYS A 38 -2.38 7.40 8.82
N HIS A 39 -1.88 6.21 9.10
CA HIS A 39 -2.59 5.16 9.85
C HIS A 39 -1.59 4.22 10.52
N ALA A 40 -2.06 3.41 11.46
CA ALA A 40 -1.22 2.47 12.20
C ALA A 40 -0.88 1.20 11.41
N GLU A 41 -1.74 0.81 10.48
CA GLU A 41 -1.62 -0.41 9.67
C GLU A 41 -0.47 -0.28 8.66
N TYR A 42 0.13 -1.42 8.31
CA TYR A 42 0.99 -1.52 7.13
C TYR A 42 0.14 -1.47 5.87
N GLU A 43 0.69 -0.90 4.81
CA GLU A 43 0.00 -0.78 3.53
C GLU A 43 0.87 -1.21 2.37
N LEU A 44 0.34 -2.10 1.53
CA LEU A 44 0.83 -2.37 0.20
C LEU A 44 -0.14 -1.72 -0.80
N ASN A 45 0.35 -0.77 -1.56
CA ASN A 45 -0.46 -0.01 -2.51
C ASN A 45 0.04 -0.24 -3.94
N PHE A 46 -0.86 -0.69 -4.80
CA PHE A 46 -0.62 -0.90 -6.22
C PHE A 46 -1.48 0.06 -7.04
N THR A 47 -0.88 0.71 -8.02
CA THR A 47 -1.60 1.53 -8.99
C THR A 47 -1.28 1.12 -10.41
N GLU A 48 -2.29 1.16 -11.27
CA GLU A 48 -2.23 0.85 -12.69
C GLU A 48 -2.85 2.00 -13.48
N HIS A 49 -2.21 2.40 -14.57
CA HIS A 49 -2.62 3.51 -15.43
C HIS A 49 -2.65 4.88 -14.73
N ALA A 50 -1.76 5.08 -13.76
CA ALA A 50 -1.65 6.32 -13.00
C ALA A 50 -0.41 7.14 -13.37
N SER A 51 0.14 6.96 -14.57
CA SER A 51 1.33 7.69 -15.03
C SER A 51 1.17 9.20 -14.86
N GLY A 52 2.15 9.86 -14.26
CA GLY A 52 2.15 11.29 -13.99
C GLY A 52 1.64 11.68 -12.60
N VAL A 53 1.08 10.76 -11.83
CA VAL A 53 0.72 10.98 -10.42
C VAL A 53 1.99 11.21 -9.60
N ARG A 54 1.94 12.15 -8.68
CA ARG A 54 2.99 12.37 -7.71
C ARG A 54 2.69 11.61 -6.41
N ARG A 55 3.53 10.65 -6.09
CA ARG A 55 3.44 9.89 -4.83
C ARG A 55 4.37 10.50 -3.80
N VAL A 56 3.82 10.89 -2.67
CA VAL A 56 4.56 11.40 -1.52
C VAL A 56 4.46 10.41 -0.38
N VAL A 57 5.59 9.95 0.14
CA VAL A 57 5.70 9.06 1.30
C VAL A 57 6.78 9.63 2.21
N GLY A 58 6.38 10.13 3.38
CA GLY A 58 7.29 10.86 4.26
C GLY A 58 7.91 12.05 3.56
N ASP A 59 9.22 12.11 3.50
CA ASP A 59 10.02 13.15 2.81
C ASP A 59 10.40 12.79 1.37
N SER A 60 9.92 11.67 0.85
CA SER A 60 10.14 11.26 -0.53
C SER A 60 8.95 11.63 -1.42
N ALA A 61 9.24 12.20 -2.58
CA ALA A 61 8.24 12.50 -3.60
C ALA A 61 8.73 12.02 -4.96
N GLU A 62 7.91 11.22 -5.64
CA GLU A 62 8.24 10.65 -6.96
C GLU A 62 7.05 10.78 -7.91
N ILE A 63 7.33 11.04 -9.18
CA ILE A 63 6.36 10.93 -10.27
C ILE A 63 6.34 9.48 -10.72
N ILE A 64 5.21 8.82 -10.59
CA ILE A 64 5.08 7.39 -10.89
C ILE A 64 4.77 7.14 -12.36
N GLY A 65 5.09 5.94 -12.82
CA GLY A 65 4.75 5.46 -14.16
C GLY A 65 3.38 4.77 -14.21
N ASP A 66 3.16 4.02 -15.26
CA ASP A 66 1.90 3.29 -15.50
C ASP A 66 1.59 2.25 -14.42
N TYR A 67 2.62 1.61 -13.88
CA TYR A 67 2.53 0.65 -12.79
C TYR A 67 3.41 1.10 -11.64
N ASP A 68 2.84 1.15 -10.46
CA ASP A 68 3.57 1.49 -9.25
C ASP A 68 3.17 0.56 -8.12
N LEU A 69 4.12 0.17 -7.31
CA LEU A 69 3.91 -0.65 -6.13
C LEU A 69 4.80 -0.13 -5.00
N VAL A 70 4.18 0.20 -3.89
CA VAL A 70 4.88 0.70 -2.70
C VAL A 70 4.39 -0.01 -1.46
N LEU A 71 5.32 -0.37 -0.57
CA LEU A 71 5.05 -0.91 0.75
C LEU A 71 5.42 0.13 1.81
N ILE A 72 4.50 0.40 2.72
CA ILE A 72 4.63 1.38 3.78
C ILE A 72 4.44 0.67 5.12
N THR A 73 5.49 0.64 5.94
CA THR A 73 5.45 0.03 7.26
C THR A 73 5.87 0.98 8.38
N GLY A 74 6.18 2.22 8.04
CA GLY A 74 6.54 3.24 9.03
C GLY A 74 5.34 3.59 9.90
N LYS A 75 5.58 3.64 11.21
CA LYS A 75 4.56 4.03 12.18
C LYS A 75 4.14 5.47 11.92
N GLU A 76 2.85 5.64 11.60
CA GLU A 76 2.25 6.95 11.32
C GLU A 76 2.95 7.73 10.19
N LEU A 77 3.57 7.02 9.24
CA LEU A 77 4.22 7.64 8.09
C LEU A 77 3.19 8.30 7.18
N GLU A 78 3.33 9.59 6.99
CA GLU A 78 2.42 10.39 6.17
C GLU A 78 2.60 10.07 4.69
N HIS A 79 1.50 9.92 3.97
CA HIS A 79 1.52 9.63 2.54
C HIS A 79 0.30 10.18 1.81
N VAL A 80 0.50 10.45 0.53
CA VAL A 80 -0.54 10.96 -0.37
C VAL A 80 -0.17 10.66 -1.82
N TRP A 81 -1.19 10.42 -2.65
CA TRP A 81 -1.10 10.42 -4.10
C TRP A 81 -1.79 11.67 -4.62
N GLU A 82 -1.05 12.48 -5.36
CA GLU A 82 -1.53 13.73 -5.94
C GLU A 82 -1.69 13.57 -7.45
N GLN A 83 -2.78 14.10 -8.00
CA GLN A 83 -3.08 14.00 -9.44
C GLN A 83 -1.93 14.51 -10.33
N HIS A 84 -1.35 15.65 -9.98
CA HIS A 84 -0.20 16.24 -10.65
C HIS A 84 -0.37 16.29 -12.19
N GLU A 85 0.48 15.58 -12.93
CA GLU A 85 0.45 15.55 -14.41
C GLU A 85 -0.37 14.39 -14.99
N CYS A 86 -1.02 13.60 -14.17
CA CYS A 86 -1.81 12.46 -14.64
C CYS A 86 -3.09 12.93 -15.32
N THR A 87 -3.31 12.44 -16.54
CA THR A 87 -4.50 12.71 -17.35
C THR A 87 -5.34 11.46 -17.60
N SER A 88 -4.97 10.33 -17.01
CA SER A 88 -5.68 9.07 -17.16
C SER A 88 -7.08 9.15 -16.53
N GLY A 89 -8.08 8.66 -17.26
CA GLY A 89 -9.44 8.49 -16.76
C GLY A 89 -9.75 7.04 -16.33
N ASP A 90 -8.77 6.16 -16.33
CA ASP A 90 -8.92 4.72 -16.07
C ASP A 90 -7.82 4.23 -15.10
N ILE A 91 -7.82 4.78 -13.91
CA ILE A 91 -6.86 4.43 -12.85
C ILE A 91 -7.43 3.27 -12.04
N ARG A 92 -6.62 2.24 -11.81
CA ARG A 92 -6.90 1.20 -10.83
C ARG A 92 -5.98 1.33 -9.63
N GLU A 93 -6.55 1.28 -8.44
CA GLU A 93 -5.78 1.25 -7.19
C GLU A 93 -6.21 0.05 -6.35
N ILE A 94 -5.25 -0.80 -6.01
CA ILE A 94 -5.44 -1.89 -5.05
C ILE A 94 -4.67 -1.54 -3.80
N THR A 95 -5.37 -1.39 -2.69
CA THR A 95 -4.80 -1.10 -1.38
C THR A 95 -5.00 -2.30 -0.47
N ILE A 96 -3.91 -2.84 0.07
CA ILE A 96 -3.93 -3.92 1.06
C ILE A 96 -3.39 -3.37 2.36
N GLN A 97 -4.19 -3.41 3.42
CA GLN A 97 -3.80 -2.95 4.75
C GLN A 97 -3.83 -4.13 5.72
N PHE A 98 -2.81 -4.24 6.57
CA PHE A 98 -2.68 -5.32 7.53
C PHE A 98 -2.02 -4.83 8.83
N SER A 99 -2.35 -5.53 9.93
CA SER A 99 -1.82 -5.16 11.24
C SER A 99 -0.30 -5.34 11.29
N PRO A 100 0.43 -4.40 11.94
CA PRO A 100 1.84 -4.62 12.28
C PRO A 100 2.09 -5.91 13.06
N ASP A 101 1.09 -6.38 13.82
CA ASP A 101 1.19 -7.58 14.65
C ASP A 101 0.99 -8.89 13.89
N LEU A 102 0.56 -8.83 12.62
CA LEU A 102 0.32 -10.03 11.81
C LEU A 102 1.56 -10.93 11.67
N PHE A 103 2.74 -10.32 11.60
CA PHE A 103 4.02 -11.02 11.43
C PHE A 103 4.82 -11.13 12.74
N PHE A 104 4.13 -11.18 13.86
CA PHE A 104 4.71 -11.50 15.18
C PHE A 104 4.25 -12.87 15.66
N GLY A 105 5.07 -13.51 16.47
CA GLY A 105 4.77 -14.81 17.08
C GLY A 105 5.66 -15.94 16.58
N ASN A 106 5.40 -17.14 17.07
CA ASN A 106 6.33 -18.27 16.92
C ASN A 106 6.50 -18.76 15.48
N VAL A 107 5.44 -18.77 14.68
CA VAL A 107 5.49 -19.24 13.28
C VAL A 107 6.27 -18.26 12.41
N VAL A 108 5.96 -16.98 12.50
CA VAL A 108 6.58 -15.96 11.66
C VAL A 108 8.03 -15.64 12.03
N ASN A 109 8.49 -16.09 13.18
CA ASN A 109 9.91 -16.02 13.58
C ASN A 109 10.76 -17.17 13.01
N LYS A 110 10.16 -18.08 12.25
CA LYS A 110 10.90 -19.13 11.58
C LYS A 110 11.62 -18.60 10.33
N ASN A 111 12.68 -19.32 9.95
CA ASN A 111 13.57 -18.92 8.85
C ASN A 111 12.85 -18.71 7.52
N GLN A 112 11.77 -19.44 7.27
CA GLN A 112 10.98 -19.30 6.03
C GLN A 112 10.29 -17.94 5.87
N PHE A 113 10.12 -17.20 6.97
CA PHE A 113 9.55 -15.84 6.95
C PHE A 113 10.62 -14.73 6.98
N ASP A 114 11.89 -15.08 6.99
CA ASP A 114 12.98 -14.12 7.18
C ASP A 114 13.03 -13.05 6.10
N SER A 115 12.81 -13.42 4.84
CA SER A 115 12.76 -12.46 3.71
C SER A 115 11.61 -11.46 3.84
N ILE A 116 10.45 -11.92 4.29
CA ILE A 116 9.28 -11.04 4.53
C ILE A 116 9.58 -10.06 5.67
N ARG A 117 10.11 -10.54 6.78
CA ARG A 117 10.45 -9.67 7.92
C ARG A 117 11.45 -8.59 7.53
N ARG A 118 12.52 -8.95 6.82
CA ARG A 118 13.53 -7.98 6.35
C ARG A 118 12.93 -6.94 5.40
N MET A 119 12.05 -7.37 4.52
CA MET A 119 11.35 -6.44 3.63
C MET A 119 10.49 -5.45 4.41
N LEU A 120 9.72 -5.92 5.40
CA LEU A 120 8.89 -5.08 6.25
C LEU A 120 9.74 -4.05 7.04
N GLU A 121 10.89 -4.46 7.54
CA GLU A 121 11.84 -3.55 8.22
C GLU A 121 12.37 -2.47 7.27
N ARG A 122 12.70 -2.83 6.03
CA ARG A 122 13.19 -1.89 5.01
C ARG A 122 12.13 -0.90 4.55
N ALA A 123 10.87 -1.22 4.70
CA ALA A 123 9.76 -0.38 4.25
C ALA A 123 9.32 0.69 5.25
N GLN A 124 10.05 0.90 6.36
CA GLN A 124 9.70 1.89 7.38
C GLN A 124 9.68 3.34 6.87
N CYS A 125 10.48 3.65 5.85
CA CYS A 125 10.46 4.94 5.16
C CYS A 125 9.76 4.88 3.79
N GLY A 126 9.01 3.80 3.54
CA GLY A 126 8.47 3.46 2.23
C GLY A 126 9.46 2.68 1.37
N LEU A 127 8.98 1.68 0.68
CA LEU A 127 9.77 0.84 -0.22
C LEU A 127 9.02 0.71 -1.56
N SER A 128 9.56 1.28 -2.62
CA SER A 128 9.05 1.11 -3.98
C SER A 128 9.71 -0.07 -4.67
N PHE A 129 8.99 -0.69 -5.60
CA PHE A 129 9.45 -1.88 -6.32
C PHE A 129 9.64 -1.57 -7.80
N PRO A 130 10.67 -2.15 -8.44
CA PRO A 130 10.88 -1.99 -9.87
C PRO A 130 9.81 -2.75 -10.67
N MET A 131 9.62 -2.35 -11.94
CA MET A 131 8.64 -2.96 -12.85
C MET A 131 8.75 -4.48 -12.91
N GLN A 132 9.96 -5.01 -12.91
CA GLN A 132 10.19 -6.46 -12.94
C GLN A 132 9.58 -7.17 -11.74
N ALA A 133 9.67 -6.59 -10.55
CA ALA A 133 9.06 -7.14 -9.34
C ALA A 133 7.53 -7.01 -9.40
N ILE A 134 7.03 -5.87 -9.86
CA ILE A 134 5.57 -5.63 -10.02
C ILE A 134 4.96 -6.68 -10.94
N MET A 135 5.58 -6.96 -12.07
CA MET A 135 5.07 -7.94 -13.03
C MET A 135 5.04 -9.37 -12.47
N LYS A 136 5.93 -9.71 -11.56
CA LYS A 136 5.90 -11.02 -10.89
C LYS A 136 4.68 -11.21 -10.01
N VAL A 137 4.19 -10.15 -9.39
CA VAL A 137 3.06 -10.22 -8.44
C VAL A 137 1.73 -9.73 -9.02
N TYR A 138 1.72 -9.17 -10.22
CA TYR A 138 0.55 -8.57 -10.85
C TYR A 138 -0.66 -9.51 -10.84
N ASN A 139 -0.49 -10.74 -11.33
CA ASN A 139 -1.58 -11.71 -11.40
C ASN A 139 -2.09 -12.10 -10.00
N TRP A 140 -1.21 -12.14 -9.00
CA TRP A 140 -1.59 -12.41 -7.61
C TRP A 140 -2.37 -11.26 -6.99
N LEU A 141 -1.98 -10.02 -7.28
CA LEU A 141 -2.71 -8.82 -6.85
C LEU A 141 -4.11 -8.78 -7.46
N ASP A 142 -4.21 -9.00 -8.76
CA ASP A 142 -5.47 -9.04 -9.48
C ASP A 142 -6.40 -10.15 -8.96
N LYS A 143 -5.85 -11.34 -8.75
CA LYS A 143 -6.59 -12.48 -8.19
C LYS A 143 -7.04 -12.21 -6.76
N LEU A 144 -6.17 -11.68 -5.91
CA LEU A 144 -6.50 -11.38 -4.52
C LEU A 144 -7.64 -10.37 -4.42
N ALA A 145 -7.66 -9.37 -5.30
CA ALA A 145 -8.69 -8.34 -5.33
C ALA A 145 -10.09 -8.89 -5.69
N SER A 146 -10.16 -9.99 -6.42
CA SER A 146 -11.40 -10.57 -6.94
C SER A 146 -11.89 -11.83 -6.23
N GLU A 147 -11.06 -12.45 -5.38
CA GLU A 147 -11.43 -13.70 -4.72
C GLU A 147 -12.08 -13.51 -3.34
N GLU A 148 -12.79 -14.54 -2.89
CA GLU A 148 -13.35 -14.55 -1.53
C GLU A 148 -12.25 -14.52 -0.47
N GLN A 149 -12.50 -13.80 0.60
CA GLN A 149 -11.57 -13.64 1.71
C GLN A 149 -11.58 -14.89 2.62
N GLY A 150 -10.81 -15.89 2.21
CA GLY A 150 -10.63 -17.16 2.93
C GLY A 150 -9.18 -17.54 3.06
N PHE A 151 -8.93 -18.80 3.40
CA PHE A 151 -7.58 -19.31 3.61
C PHE A 151 -6.68 -19.15 2.38
N TYR A 152 -7.20 -19.40 1.19
CA TYR A 152 -6.41 -19.23 -0.05
C TYR A 152 -6.05 -17.78 -0.34
N ALA A 153 -6.90 -16.83 0.07
CA ALA A 153 -6.56 -15.41 -0.02
C ALA A 153 -5.34 -15.08 0.84
N VAL A 154 -5.25 -15.63 2.06
CA VAL A 154 -4.07 -15.48 2.92
C VAL A 154 -2.83 -16.07 2.25
N MET A 155 -2.94 -17.24 1.63
CA MET A 155 -1.81 -17.85 0.91
C MET A 155 -1.34 -16.99 -0.26
N ASN A 156 -2.27 -16.41 -1.02
CA ASN A 156 -1.94 -15.52 -2.12
C ASN A 156 -1.32 -14.20 -1.63
N PHE A 157 -1.81 -13.67 -0.53
CA PHE A 157 -1.21 -12.49 0.11
C PHE A 157 0.25 -12.76 0.53
N LEU A 158 0.52 -13.89 1.15
CA LEU A 158 1.88 -14.27 1.52
C LEU A 158 2.80 -14.46 0.29
N ARG A 159 2.27 -14.98 -0.81
CA ARG A 159 3.02 -15.07 -2.07
C ARG A 159 3.40 -13.70 -2.64
N ILE A 160 2.50 -12.72 -2.53
CA ILE A 160 2.78 -11.35 -2.96
C ILE A 160 3.93 -10.76 -2.12
N LEU A 161 3.94 -11.00 -0.82
CA LEU A 161 4.96 -10.48 0.09
C LEU A 161 6.31 -11.21 -0.03
N TYR A 162 6.31 -12.43 -0.48
CA TYR A 162 7.54 -13.22 -0.70
C TYR A 162 8.26 -12.85 -1.99
#